data_a3bcd27530dffe970661473e86b29c96
#
_entry.id   a3bcd27530dffe970661473e86b29c96
#
_cell.length_a   1.000
_cell.length_b   1.000
_cell.length_c   1.000
_cell.angle_alpha   90.00
_cell.angle_beta   90.00
_cell.angle_gamma   90.00
#
_symmetry.space_group_name_H-M   'P 1'
#
loop_
_entity.id
_entity.type
_entity.pdbx_description
1 polymer ?
#
loop_
_entity_poly.entity_id
_entity_poly.type
_entity_poly.pdbx_seq_one_letter_code
_entity_poly.pdbx_strand_id
1 'polypeptide(L)'
;MKAFWTVVALLVAFVVQSALTHVVPRQARMVDLFVLVLVYCGLLGGETHAMLAGAAGGWVQDVQFGGGVVGLSGLTKVLVGFGVGLSATRFHLTEPGARVMVLFAATLMDALIFERLAVAFDVRIDTLSLGGLITRAALNAALGGVIFFYVDRHLGRRKRP
;
A
#
# COMPACT_ATOMS: atom_id res chain seq x y z
N MET A 1 8.39 3.92 -19.18
CA MET A 1 7.23 3.01 -19.16
C MET A 1 6.79 2.59 -17.74
N LYS A 2 7.69 2.19 -16.81
CA LYS A 2 7.31 1.81 -15.44
C LYS A 2 6.63 2.95 -14.66
N ALA A 3 7.19 4.16 -14.69
CA ALA A 3 6.62 5.33 -14.02
C ALA A 3 5.20 5.67 -14.50
N PHE A 4 4.94 5.59 -15.78
CA PHE A 4 3.60 5.81 -16.34
C PHE A 4 2.57 4.84 -15.75
N TRP A 5 2.88 3.54 -15.71
CA TRP A 5 1.99 2.54 -15.14
C TRP A 5 1.79 2.73 -13.64
N THR A 6 2.80 3.21 -12.92
CA THR A 6 2.67 3.56 -11.49
C THR A 6 1.71 4.73 -11.29
N VAL A 7 1.82 5.78 -12.11
CA VAL A 7 0.89 6.92 -12.05
C VAL A 7 -0.54 6.46 -12.34
N VAL A 8 -0.74 5.65 -13.38
CA VAL A 8 -2.06 5.09 -13.71
C VAL A 8 -2.60 4.26 -12.56
N ALA A 9 -1.77 3.40 -11.94
CA ALA A 9 -2.19 2.58 -10.80
C ALA A 9 -2.57 3.44 -9.58
N LEU A 10 -1.81 4.51 -9.30
CA LEU A 10 -2.14 5.45 -8.22
C LEU A 10 -3.43 6.22 -8.50
N LEU A 11 -3.68 6.63 -9.75
CA LEU A 11 -4.93 7.28 -10.13
C LEU A 11 -6.13 6.33 -9.98
N VAL A 12 -5.99 5.09 -10.41
CA VAL A 12 -7.04 4.07 -10.22
C VAL A 12 -7.28 3.82 -8.73
N ALA A 13 -6.21 3.67 -7.94
CA ALA A 13 -6.32 3.51 -6.50
C ALA A 13 -7.05 4.70 -5.85
N PHE A 14 -6.71 5.92 -6.26
CA PHE A 14 -7.36 7.15 -5.80
C PHE A 14 -8.87 7.16 -6.10
N VAL A 15 -9.25 6.89 -7.35
CA VAL A 15 -10.66 6.90 -7.76
C VAL A 15 -11.45 5.83 -7.00
N VAL A 16 -10.91 4.62 -6.91
CA VAL A 16 -11.58 3.51 -6.20
C VAL A 16 -11.65 3.79 -4.70
N GLN A 17 -10.58 4.28 -4.08
CA GLN A 17 -10.56 4.63 -2.66
C GLN A 17 -11.54 5.76 -2.35
N SER A 18 -11.62 6.77 -3.21
CA SER A 18 -12.59 7.87 -3.09
C SER A 18 -14.03 7.35 -3.18
N ALA A 19 -14.33 6.52 -4.15
CA ALA A 19 -15.64 5.89 -4.30
C ALA A 19 -16.01 5.04 -3.07
N LEU A 20 -15.09 4.22 -2.57
CA LEU A 20 -15.28 3.42 -1.36
C LEU A 20 -15.59 4.30 -0.14
N THR A 21 -14.88 5.40 0.03
CA THR A 21 -15.09 6.32 1.16
C THR A 21 -16.48 6.96 1.12
N HIS A 22 -17.01 7.24 -0.07
CA HIS A 22 -18.35 7.80 -0.21
C HIS A 22 -19.48 6.76 -0.02
N VAL A 23 -19.28 5.53 -0.51
CA VAL A 23 -20.32 4.49 -0.47
C VAL A 23 -20.34 3.74 0.86
N VAL A 24 -19.17 3.37 1.37
CA VAL A 24 -19.02 2.53 2.58
C VAL A 24 -17.89 3.05 3.48
N PRO A 25 -18.08 4.19 4.16
CA PRO A 25 -16.99 4.88 4.87
C PRO A 25 -16.33 4.06 5.98
N ARG A 26 -17.06 3.18 6.66
CA ARG A 26 -16.50 2.31 7.69
C ARG A 26 -15.54 1.27 7.11
N GLN A 27 -15.92 0.62 6.03
CA GLN A 27 -15.13 -0.41 5.36
C GLN A 27 -13.96 0.20 4.58
N ALA A 28 -14.13 1.40 4.05
CA ALA A 28 -13.07 2.13 3.35
C ALA A 28 -11.82 2.36 4.21
N ARG A 29 -11.98 2.51 5.53
CA ARG A 29 -10.86 2.63 6.48
C ARG A 29 -10.06 1.32 6.64
N MET A 30 -10.66 0.18 6.33
CA MET A 30 -10.01 -1.14 6.45
C MET A 30 -9.20 -1.50 5.19
N VAL A 31 -9.43 -0.81 4.08
CA VAL A 31 -8.76 -1.07 2.81
C VAL A 31 -7.86 0.11 2.46
N ASP A 32 -6.60 -0.17 2.15
CA ASP A 32 -5.64 0.84 1.69
C ASP A 32 -5.04 0.42 0.35
N LEU A 33 -5.65 0.93 -0.72
CA LEU A 33 -5.23 0.64 -2.08
C LEU A 33 -3.86 1.24 -2.41
N PHE A 34 -3.44 2.30 -1.72
CA PHE A 34 -2.13 2.90 -1.93
C PHE A 34 -1.01 1.98 -1.44
N VAL A 35 -1.20 1.27 -0.33
CA VAL A 35 -0.27 0.23 0.14
C VAL A 35 -0.17 -0.91 -0.87
N LEU A 36 -1.28 -1.32 -1.50
CA LEU A 36 -1.26 -2.35 -2.53
C LEU A 36 -0.38 -1.93 -3.73
N VAL A 37 -0.58 -0.70 -4.22
CA VAL A 37 0.20 -0.16 -5.35
C VAL A 37 1.69 -0.06 -4.98
N LEU A 38 2.00 0.45 -3.79
CA LEU A 38 3.36 0.57 -3.27
C LEU A 38 4.06 -0.80 -3.20
N VAL A 39 3.40 -1.81 -2.64
CA VAL A 39 3.95 -3.17 -2.54
C VAL A 39 4.19 -3.75 -3.93
N TYR A 40 3.23 -3.59 -4.85
CA TYR A 40 3.40 -4.03 -6.24
C TYR A 40 4.60 -3.35 -6.92
N CYS A 41 4.75 -2.03 -6.74
CA CYS A 41 5.87 -1.27 -7.26
C CYS A 41 7.21 -1.73 -6.65
N GLY A 42 7.24 -2.03 -5.36
CA GLY A 42 8.44 -2.52 -4.66
C GLY A 42 8.88 -3.91 -5.15
N LEU A 43 7.92 -4.81 -5.32
CA LEU A 43 8.19 -6.16 -5.80
C LEU A 43 8.73 -6.20 -7.24
N LEU A 44 8.33 -5.25 -8.09
CA LEU A 44 8.73 -5.22 -9.51
C LEU A 44 9.84 -4.21 -9.84
N GLY A 45 9.96 -3.16 -9.04
CA GLY A 45 10.84 -2.03 -9.34
C GLY A 45 11.95 -1.78 -8.33
N GLY A 46 11.93 -2.48 -7.20
CA GLY A 46 12.88 -2.29 -6.10
C GLY A 46 12.60 -1.08 -5.21
N GLU A 47 13.56 -0.79 -4.34
CA GLU A 47 13.42 0.17 -3.23
C GLU A 47 13.03 1.57 -3.67
N THR A 48 13.79 2.16 -4.57
CA THR A 48 13.56 3.54 -5.03
C THR A 48 12.17 3.72 -5.65
N HIS A 49 11.73 2.72 -6.43
CA HIS A 49 10.43 2.78 -7.08
C HIS A 49 9.27 2.67 -6.08
N ALA A 50 9.42 1.81 -5.08
CA ALA A 50 8.46 1.68 -3.98
C ALA A 50 8.39 2.94 -3.13
N MET A 51 9.55 3.54 -2.78
CA MET A 51 9.60 4.79 -2.02
C MET A 51 8.90 5.95 -2.75
N LEU A 52 9.16 6.10 -4.05
CA LEU A 52 8.52 7.13 -4.87
C LEU A 52 7.00 6.91 -5.00
N ALA A 53 6.57 5.67 -5.21
CA ALA A 53 5.16 5.32 -5.23
C ALA A 53 4.49 5.57 -3.87
N GLY A 54 5.20 5.24 -2.78
CA GLY A 54 4.77 5.49 -1.41
C GLY A 54 4.64 6.98 -1.10
N ALA A 55 5.65 7.78 -1.47
CA ALA A 55 5.61 9.23 -1.29
C ALA A 55 4.43 9.86 -2.02
N ALA A 56 4.26 9.53 -3.31
CA ALA A 56 3.18 10.07 -4.12
C ALA A 56 1.79 9.61 -3.62
N GLY A 57 1.63 8.30 -3.38
CA GLY A 57 0.37 7.75 -2.89
C GLY A 57 0.00 8.24 -1.50
N GLY A 58 0.97 8.31 -0.59
CA GLY A 58 0.75 8.81 0.76
C GLY A 58 0.44 10.31 0.80
N TRP A 59 1.09 11.11 -0.05
CA TRP A 59 0.76 12.53 -0.18
C TRP A 59 -0.67 12.74 -0.69
N VAL A 60 -1.08 12.01 -1.72
CA VAL A 60 -2.47 12.03 -2.22
C VAL A 60 -3.45 11.63 -1.12
N GLN A 61 -3.11 10.61 -0.33
CA GLN A 61 -3.93 10.15 0.78
C GLN A 61 -4.07 11.21 1.87
N ASP A 62 -2.98 11.90 2.24
CA ASP A 62 -3.02 12.96 3.25
C ASP A 62 -3.87 14.16 2.80
N VAL A 63 -3.75 14.57 1.55
CA VAL A 63 -4.51 15.71 1.02
C VAL A 63 -6.00 15.40 0.92
N GLN A 64 -6.36 14.18 0.49
CA GLN A 64 -7.74 13.84 0.21
C GLN A 64 -8.49 13.23 1.41
N PHE A 65 -7.80 12.45 2.22
CA PHE A 65 -8.41 11.65 3.29
C PHE A 65 -7.83 11.96 4.67
N GLY A 66 -6.75 12.74 4.72
CA GLY A 66 -6.05 13.07 5.96
C GLY A 66 -6.72 14.18 6.75
N GLY A 67 -6.67 14.07 8.05
CA GLY A 67 -7.38 14.97 8.98
C GLY A 67 -6.49 15.94 9.76
N GLY A 68 -5.26 16.25 9.33
CA GLY A 68 -4.50 17.16 10.18
C GLY A 68 -3.09 17.52 9.70
N VAL A 69 -2.23 16.55 9.46
CA VAL A 69 -0.84 16.81 9.06
C VAL A 69 -0.57 16.19 7.71
N VAL A 70 -0.36 17.06 6.72
CA VAL A 70 0.03 16.62 5.36
C VAL A 70 1.46 16.09 5.39
N GLY A 71 1.67 14.92 4.83
CA GLY A 71 2.97 14.25 4.74
C GLY A 71 3.14 13.07 5.68
N LEU A 72 2.24 12.88 6.65
CA LEU A 72 2.34 11.79 7.61
C LEU A 72 2.20 10.41 6.95
N SER A 73 1.16 10.22 6.14
CA SER A 73 1.01 8.99 5.34
C SER A 73 2.09 8.86 4.28
N GLY A 74 2.54 10.00 3.71
CA GLY A 74 3.66 10.03 2.77
C GLY A 74 4.94 9.47 3.39
N LEU A 75 5.32 9.96 4.57
CA LEU A 75 6.50 9.49 5.29
C LEU A 75 6.38 8.00 5.68
N THR A 76 5.23 7.61 6.21
CA THR A 76 4.95 6.22 6.56
C THR A 76 5.15 5.30 5.36
N LYS A 77 4.54 5.64 4.22
CA LYS A 77 4.59 4.83 3.01
C LYS A 77 5.97 4.81 2.34
N VAL A 78 6.77 5.85 2.50
CA VAL A 78 8.19 5.84 2.09
C VAL A 78 8.96 4.80 2.89
N LEU A 79 8.80 4.77 4.21
CA LEU A 79 9.47 3.81 5.09
C LEU A 79 9.05 2.37 4.77
N VAL A 80 7.74 2.14 4.63
CA VAL A 80 7.20 0.83 4.24
C VAL A 80 7.69 0.43 2.84
N GLY A 81 7.69 1.37 1.89
CA GLY A 81 8.19 1.15 0.53
C GLY A 81 9.64 0.75 0.48
N PHE A 82 10.48 1.40 1.28
CA PHE A 82 11.87 1.00 1.46
C PHE A 82 12.00 -0.43 1.97
N GLY A 83 11.27 -0.78 3.04
CA GLY A 83 11.28 -2.13 3.61
C GLY A 83 10.81 -3.21 2.63
N VAL A 84 9.74 -2.93 1.88
CA VAL A 84 9.23 -3.84 0.84
C VAL A 84 10.24 -4.01 -0.31
N GLY A 85 10.79 -2.90 -0.80
CA GLY A 85 11.79 -2.93 -1.87
C GLY A 85 13.05 -3.69 -1.46
N LEU A 86 13.53 -3.45 -0.24
CA LEU A 86 14.69 -4.17 0.32
C LEU A 86 14.39 -5.67 0.48
N SER A 87 13.19 -6.03 0.92
CA SER A 87 12.78 -7.43 1.00
C SER A 87 12.73 -8.09 -0.37
N ALA A 88 12.24 -7.37 -1.39
CA ALA A 88 12.17 -7.88 -2.75
C ALA A 88 13.55 -8.13 -3.38
N THR A 89 14.55 -7.31 -3.05
CA THR A 89 15.93 -7.48 -3.55
C THR A 89 16.69 -8.58 -2.81
N ARG A 90 16.37 -8.80 -1.53
CA ARG A 90 17.04 -9.81 -0.69
C ARG A 90 16.42 -11.19 -0.82
N PHE A 91 15.11 -11.26 -0.95
CA PHE A 91 14.36 -12.51 -1.05
C PHE A 91 13.76 -12.62 -2.46
N HIS A 92 13.94 -13.75 -3.12
CA HIS A 92 13.32 -14.04 -4.42
C HIS A 92 11.82 -14.27 -4.24
N LEU A 93 11.07 -13.16 -4.08
CA LEU A 93 9.62 -13.17 -3.82
C LEU A 93 8.82 -13.47 -5.12
N THR A 94 9.16 -14.58 -5.77
CA THR A 94 8.48 -15.01 -7.01
C THR A 94 7.18 -15.75 -6.72
N GLU A 95 7.06 -16.36 -5.55
CA GLU A 95 5.89 -17.15 -5.18
C GLU A 95 4.70 -16.26 -4.78
N PRO A 96 3.48 -16.61 -5.22
CA PRO A 96 2.27 -15.84 -4.88
C PRO A 96 2.04 -15.73 -3.37
N GLY A 97 2.31 -16.82 -2.61
CA GLY A 97 2.18 -16.84 -1.15
C GLY A 97 3.11 -15.84 -0.45
N ALA A 98 4.38 -15.77 -0.90
CA ALA A 98 5.35 -14.83 -0.34
C ALA A 98 4.90 -13.36 -0.57
N ARG A 99 4.33 -13.04 -1.73
CA ARG A 99 3.81 -11.69 -2.03
C ARG A 99 2.63 -11.30 -1.14
N VAL A 100 1.73 -12.25 -0.87
CA VAL A 100 0.60 -12.05 0.06
C VAL A 100 1.11 -11.80 1.48
N MET A 101 2.13 -12.54 1.93
CA MET A 101 2.76 -12.32 3.23
C MET A 101 3.45 -10.96 3.34
N VAL A 102 4.16 -10.53 2.30
CA VAL A 102 4.78 -9.19 2.23
C VAL A 102 3.72 -8.10 2.30
N LEU A 103 2.60 -8.27 1.61
CA LEU A 103 1.50 -7.30 1.64
C LEU A 103 0.83 -7.25 3.01
N PHE A 104 0.65 -8.40 3.67
CA PHE A 104 0.14 -8.45 5.03
C PHE A 104 1.07 -7.71 5.99
N ALA A 105 2.37 -8.03 5.95
CA ALA A 105 3.39 -7.38 6.79
C ALA A 105 3.50 -5.87 6.50
N ALA A 106 3.50 -5.48 5.21
CA ALA A 106 3.54 -4.08 4.80
C ALA A 106 2.33 -3.28 5.33
N THR A 107 1.13 -3.87 5.28
CA THR A 107 -0.09 -3.21 5.80
C THR A 107 -0.04 -3.05 7.32
N LEU A 108 0.47 -4.06 8.05
CA LEU A 108 0.66 -3.94 9.50
C LEU A 108 1.71 -2.86 9.83
N MET A 109 2.85 -2.88 9.13
CA MET A 109 3.91 -1.89 9.31
C MET A 109 3.41 -0.47 9.02
N ASP A 110 2.65 -0.29 7.94
CA ASP A 110 2.04 0.99 7.59
C ASP A 110 1.17 1.52 8.74
N ALA A 111 0.28 0.69 9.26
CA ALA A 111 -0.60 1.08 10.35
C ALA A 111 0.16 1.41 11.64
N LEU A 112 1.14 0.58 12.02
CA LEU A 112 1.93 0.76 13.23
C LEU A 112 2.84 2.01 13.15
N ILE A 113 3.53 2.20 12.03
CA ILE A 113 4.40 3.38 11.83
C ILE A 113 3.54 4.65 11.81
N PHE A 114 2.41 4.63 11.10
CA PHE A 114 1.49 5.77 11.06
C PHE A 114 1.00 6.14 12.46
N GLU A 115 0.59 5.16 13.27
CA GLU A 115 0.15 5.39 14.64
C GLU A 115 1.27 5.99 15.51
N ARG A 116 2.50 5.49 15.42
CA ARG A 116 3.65 6.03 16.17
C ARG A 116 4.02 7.44 15.73
N LEU A 117 3.99 7.71 14.44
CA LEU A 117 4.25 9.05 13.94
C LEU A 117 3.12 10.02 14.34
N ALA A 118 1.85 9.59 14.27
CA ALA A 118 0.72 10.40 14.70
C ALA A 118 0.86 10.83 16.18
N VAL A 119 1.24 9.90 17.05
CA VAL A 119 1.51 10.21 18.47
C VAL A 119 2.68 11.18 18.61
N ALA A 120 3.76 10.97 17.84
CA ALA A 120 4.94 11.85 17.91
C ALA A 120 4.65 13.30 17.44
N PHE A 121 3.70 13.47 16.51
CA PHE A 121 3.27 14.77 16.00
C PHE A 121 2.02 15.34 16.70
N ASP A 122 1.59 14.72 17.80
CA ASP A 122 0.38 15.10 18.57
C ASP A 122 -0.90 15.16 17.69
N VAL A 123 -0.99 14.26 16.71
CA VAL A 123 -2.15 14.13 15.84
C VAL A 123 -3.16 13.18 16.47
N ARG A 124 -4.38 13.66 16.67
CA ARG A 124 -5.47 12.79 17.15
C ARG A 124 -5.94 11.87 16.03
N ILE A 125 -5.81 10.57 16.27
CA ILE A 125 -6.28 9.52 15.36
C ILE A 125 -7.16 8.53 16.10
N ASP A 126 -8.10 7.93 15.40
CA ASP A 126 -8.85 6.79 15.88
C ASP A 126 -7.96 5.54 15.78
N THR A 127 -7.38 5.11 16.88
CA THR A 127 -6.56 3.89 16.91
C THR A 127 -7.42 2.66 16.73
N LEU A 128 -6.96 1.73 15.89
CA LEU A 128 -7.60 0.44 15.74
C LEU A 128 -7.15 -0.51 16.86
N SER A 129 -8.09 -1.34 17.33
CA SER A 129 -7.72 -2.46 18.20
C SER A 129 -6.80 -3.42 17.46
N LEU A 130 -6.05 -4.26 18.20
CA LEU A 130 -5.18 -5.27 17.60
C LEU A 130 -5.94 -6.17 16.61
N GLY A 131 -7.17 -6.56 16.95
CA GLY A 131 -8.03 -7.31 16.04
C GLY A 131 -8.38 -6.53 14.77
N GLY A 132 -8.61 -5.22 14.88
CA GLY A 132 -8.85 -4.34 13.74
C GLY A 132 -7.63 -4.24 12.81
N LEU A 133 -6.43 -4.12 13.37
CA LEU A 133 -5.18 -4.10 12.60
C LEU A 133 -4.96 -5.40 11.81
N ILE A 134 -5.16 -6.55 12.47
CA ILE A 134 -5.03 -7.86 11.81
C ILE A 134 -6.08 -8.03 10.72
N THR A 135 -7.32 -7.62 10.97
CA THR A 135 -8.40 -7.67 9.97
C THR A 135 -8.08 -6.78 8.76
N ARG A 136 -7.59 -5.55 9.00
CA ARG A 136 -7.14 -4.63 7.94
C ARG A 136 -6.04 -5.26 7.10
N ALA A 137 -5.02 -5.84 7.74
CA ALA A 137 -3.91 -6.49 7.05
C ALA A 137 -4.37 -7.72 6.25
N ALA A 138 -5.25 -8.55 6.81
CA ALA A 138 -5.80 -9.71 6.14
C ALA A 138 -6.65 -9.35 4.92
N LEU A 139 -7.51 -8.32 5.04
CA LEU A 139 -8.32 -7.82 3.91
C LEU A 139 -7.44 -7.28 2.78
N ASN A 140 -6.44 -6.45 3.09
CA ASN A 140 -5.52 -5.94 2.09
C ASN A 140 -4.69 -7.05 1.45
N ALA A 141 -4.23 -8.03 2.23
CA ALA A 141 -3.50 -9.19 1.72
C ALA A 141 -4.36 -10.04 0.77
N ALA A 142 -5.63 -10.27 1.12
CA ALA A 142 -6.55 -11.01 0.27
C ALA A 142 -6.85 -10.26 -1.04
N LEU A 143 -7.17 -8.96 -0.95
CA LEU A 143 -7.42 -8.11 -2.12
C LEU A 143 -6.20 -8.04 -3.04
N GLY A 144 -5.02 -7.80 -2.47
CA GLY A 144 -3.79 -7.74 -3.23
C GLY A 144 -3.40 -9.07 -3.84
N GLY A 145 -3.65 -10.18 -3.14
CA GLY A 145 -3.45 -11.53 -3.68
C GLY A 145 -4.29 -11.78 -4.93
N VAL A 146 -5.56 -11.39 -4.89
CA VAL A 146 -6.46 -11.47 -6.04
C VAL A 146 -5.97 -10.58 -7.19
N ILE A 147 -5.64 -9.33 -6.91
CA ILE A 147 -5.14 -8.38 -7.91
C ILE A 147 -3.84 -8.90 -8.55
N PHE A 148 -2.88 -9.37 -7.75
CA PHE A 148 -1.62 -9.91 -8.24
C PHE A 148 -1.83 -11.14 -9.12
N PHE A 149 -2.75 -12.04 -8.72
CA PHE A 149 -3.09 -13.20 -9.53
C PHE A 149 -3.65 -12.80 -10.92
N TYR A 150 -4.55 -11.82 -10.95
CA TYR A 150 -5.10 -11.33 -12.22
C TYR A 150 -4.05 -10.62 -13.08
N VAL A 151 -3.24 -9.77 -12.49
CA VAL A 151 -2.18 -9.03 -13.19
C VAL A 151 -1.13 -9.98 -13.75
N ASP A 152 -0.68 -10.96 -12.97
CA ASP A 152 0.31 -11.95 -13.43
C ASP A 152 -0.27 -12.84 -14.54
N ARG A 153 -1.55 -13.20 -14.46
CA ARG A 153 -2.20 -14.02 -15.47
C ARG A 153 -2.37 -13.29 -16.81
N HIS A 154 -2.69 -11.99 -16.77
CA HIS A 154 -3.00 -11.23 -17.99
C HIS A 154 -1.81 -10.47 -18.56
N LEU A 155 -0.91 -9.97 -17.73
CA LEU A 155 0.28 -9.20 -18.13
C LEU A 155 1.55 -10.07 -18.18
N GLY A 156 1.65 -11.11 -17.37
CA GLY A 156 2.80 -12.04 -17.35
C GLY A 156 2.93 -12.90 -18.61
N ARG A 157 1.83 -13.13 -19.34
CA ARG A 157 1.85 -13.87 -20.60
C ARG A 157 2.63 -13.20 -21.74
N ARG A 158 2.92 -11.88 -21.62
CA ARG A 158 3.66 -11.14 -22.65
C ARG A 158 5.19 -11.20 -22.52
N LYS A 159 5.74 -11.87 -21.51
CA LYS A 159 7.19 -11.91 -21.25
C LYS A 159 7.80 -13.32 -21.27
N ARG A 160 7.19 -14.29 -21.90
CA ARG A 160 7.89 -15.55 -22.25
C ARG A 160 8.23 -15.47 -23.73
N PRO A 161 9.56 -15.43 -24.06
CA PRO A 161 10.04 -15.64 -25.42
C PRO A 161 9.76 -17.08 -25.85
#